data_80a25d6a8dcb27548c4fcbbca4decd3f
#
_entry.id   80a25d6a8dcb27548c4fcbbca4decd3f
#
_cell.length_a   1.000
_cell.length_b   1.000
_cell.length_c   1.000
_cell.angle_alpha   90.00
_cell.angle_beta   90.00
_cell.angle_gamma   90.00
#
_symmetry.space_group_name_H-M   'P 1'
#
loop_
_entity.id
_entity.type
_entity.pdbx_description
1 polymer ?
#
loop_
_entity_poly.entity_id
_entity_poly.type
_entity_poly.pdbx_seq_one_letter_code
_entity_poly.pdbx_strand_id
1 'polypeptide(L)'
;MSVPSVKRRRLTEVSPNPARKNPGESNHRVPKTETMGLTHMDSLDLIRTFREVASHGSFSQAAKRLDMSKATVSKYVAELETRFGVRLLNRSTRSVSLTDAGQLLLERSTPMLEMVELTQSELQERASQPSGRLRISAPHGMGSGEFPNLLADFMRYYPDVTISLQLTNRTVDLAEEGIDVELRSGPVEDANLIVRKLRLMNMVVCASPVYWKKHGKPEHPRDLSSHEALTFSLLGQQPVWRFDDNGTPLDVPVKSRMDCTEGAPLIRVAMHGFGVIYLPSILVQSHLDHGELVPVLQDYARKDMWLSAAYLQRRHNSAALRALLDFLQTRVGPGSTPRKSH
;
A
#
# COMPACT_ATOMS: atom_id res chain seq x y z
N MET A 1 -45.00 -41.66 13.57
CA MET A 1 -43.83 -42.02 14.43
C MET A 1 -43.32 -40.72 15.05
N SER A 2 -43.46 -40.67 16.38
CA SER A 2 -43.37 -39.46 17.21
C SER A 2 -41.93 -39.06 17.48
N VAL A 3 -41.68 -37.76 17.44
CA VAL A 3 -40.38 -37.12 17.88
C VAL A 3 -40.54 -36.73 19.36
N PRO A 4 -39.61 -37.05 20.26
CA PRO A 4 -39.72 -36.66 21.66
C PRO A 4 -39.15 -35.23 21.95
N SER A 5 -39.93 -34.50 22.70
CA SER A 5 -39.72 -33.21 23.30
C SER A 5 -38.60 -33.23 24.35
N VAL A 6 -37.63 -32.31 24.29
CA VAL A 6 -36.62 -32.09 25.33
C VAL A 6 -36.99 -30.85 26.15
N LYS A 7 -37.19 -31.09 27.45
CA LYS A 7 -37.54 -30.11 28.48
C LYS A 7 -36.40 -29.16 28.77
N ARG A 8 -36.71 -27.86 28.76
CA ARG A 8 -35.86 -26.77 29.32
C ARG A 8 -35.82 -26.86 30.85
N ARG A 9 -34.65 -26.99 31.44
CA ARG A 9 -34.42 -26.76 32.88
C ARG A 9 -34.16 -25.28 33.11
N ARG A 10 -34.94 -24.69 34.01
CA ARG A 10 -34.71 -23.36 34.63
C ARG A 10 -33.49 -23.44 35.56
N LEU A 11 -32.59 -22.51 35.46
CA LEU A 11 -31.57 -22.26 36.46
C LEU A 11 -32.06 -21.16 37.43
N THR A 12 -32.06 -21.51 38.69
CA THR A 12 -32.48 -20.73 39.84
C THR A 12 -31.49 -19.64 40.17
N GLU A 13 -32.01 -18.45 40.46
CA GLU A 13 -31.31 -17.29 41.05
C GLU A 13 -30.70 -17.63 42.41
N VAL A 14 -29.44 -17.17 42.60
CA VAL A 14 -28.79 -17.15 43.92
C VAL A 14 -28.56 -15.68 44.32
N SER A 15 -29.20 -15.34 45.43
CA SER A 15 -29.17 -14.03 46.09
C SER A 15 -27.81 -13.74 46.76
N PRO A 16 -27.40 -12.48 46.93
CA PRO A 16 -26.08 -12.13 47.55
C PRO A 16 -26.17 -12.02 49.07
N ASN A 17 -25.15 -12.54 49.74
CA ASN A 17 -24.97 -12.47 51.20
C ASN A 17 -24.01 -11.32 51.55
N PRO A 18 -24.30 -10.54 52.65
CA PRO A 18 -23.55 -9.35 52.97
C PRO A 18 -22.40 -9.56 53.99
N ALA A 19 -21.39 -8.73 53.81
CA ALA A 19 -20.47 -8.19 54.82
C ALA A 19 -19.66 -9.13 55.75
N ARG A 20 -18.37 -9.20 55.52
CA ARG A 20 -17.37 -9.34 56.57
C ARG A 20 -16.33 -8.21 56.44
N LYS A 21 -16.30 -7.37 57.50
CA LYS A 21 -15.24 -6.39 57.75
C LYS A 21 -13.95 -7.12 58.15
N ASN A 22 -12.83 -6.76 57.56
CA ASN A 22 -11.51 -7.06 58.11
C ASN A 22 -10.78 -5.73 58.39
N PRO A 23 -10.16 -5.61 59.59
CA PRO A 23 -9.36 -4.45 59.96
C PRO A 23 -7.89 -4.65 59.56
N GLY A 24 -7.25 -3.64 59.06
CA GLY A 24 -5.79 -3.63 58.85
C GLY A 24 -5.36 -2.86 57.61
N GLU A 25 -5.69 -1.57 57.55
CA GLU A 25 -5.03 -0.65 56.61
C GLU A 25 -3.64 -0.29 57.15
N SER A 26 -2.61 -0.94 56.62
CA SER A 26 -1.26 -0.42 56.65
C SER A 26 -1.03 0.45 55.44
N ASN A 27 -0.91 1.75 55.69
CA ASN A 27 -0.58 2.81 54.75
C ASN A 27 0.80 2.57 54.13
N HIS A 28 0.90 1.81 53.05
CA HIS A 28 2.06 1.84 52.15
C HIS A 28 1.80 2.86 51.03
N ARG A 29 2.20 4.11 51.33
CA ARG A 29 2.44 5.11 50.28
C ARG A 29 3.47 4.54 49.31
N VAL A 30 3.01 4.08 48.13
CA VAL A 30 3.87 3.89 46.96
C VAL A 30 4.38 5.29 46.57
N PRO A 31 5.70 5.52 46.51
CA PRO A 31 6.20 6.81 46.05
C PRO A 31 5.76 6.98 44.60
N LYS A 32 5.11 8.10 44.29
CA LYS A 32 4.90 8.56 42.94
C LYS A 32 6.28 8.67 42.27
N THR A 33 6.61 7.76 41.38
CA THR A 33 7.71 7.90 40.47
C THR A 33 7.38 9.09 39.57
N GLU A 34 7.94 10.24 39.92
CA GLU A 34 8.06 11.36 39.01
C GLU A 34 8.83 10.85 37.81
N THR A 35 8.15 10.68 36.68
CA THR A 35 8.74 10.51 35.35
C THR A 35 9.40 11.84 34.99
N MET A 36 10.55 12.11 35.59
CA MET A 36 11.50 13.06 35.02
C MET A 36 11.93 12.50 33.67
N GLY A 37 11.52 13.19 32.62
CA GLY A 37 11.96 12.95 31.23
C GLY A 37 13.48 13.10 31.12
N LEU A 38 14.22 12.08 31.50
CA LEU A 38 15.60 11.86 31.10
C LEU A 38 15.52 11.38 29.64
N THR A 39 15.66 12.31 28.70
CA THR A 39 16.14 11.98 27.36
C THR A 39 17.43 11.18 27.54
N HIS A 40 17.32 9.88 27.35
CA HIS A 40 18.45 8.95 27.39
C HIS A 40 19.38 9.36 26.23
N MET A 41 20.44 10.15 26.54
CA MET A 41 21.43 10.53 25.53
C MET A 41 22.07 9.25 25.00
N ASP A 42 21.98 9.04 23.70
CA ASP A 42 22.52 7.84 23.05
C ASP A 42 24.04 7.79 23.26
N SER A 43 24.54 6.63 23.66
CA SER A 43 25.98 6.42 23.88
C SER A 43 26.80 6.67 22.62
N LEU A 44 26.25 6.38 21.43
CA LEU A 44 26.91 6.66 20.16
C LEU A 44 27.06 8.17 19.91
N ASP A 45 26.05 8.96 20.25
CA ASP A 45 26.11 10.43 20.11
C ASP A 45 27.14 11.05 21.06
N LEU A 46 27.25 10.53 22.27
CA LEU A 46 28.27 10.96 23.23
C LEU A 46 29.67 10.67 22.69
N ILE A 47 29.91 9.46 22.18
CA ILE A 47 31.20 9.03 21.63
C ILE A 47 31.53 9.83 20.35
N ARG A 48 30.56 10.04 19.45
CA ARG A 48 30.75 10.91 18.26
C ARG A 48 31.17 12.32 18.66
N THR A 49 30.48 12.89 19.63
CA THR A 49 30.78 14.23 20.14
C THR A 49 32.18 14.31 20.72
N PHE A 50 32.60 13.32 21.52
CA PHE A 50 33.95 13.24 22.05
C PHE A 50 34.99 13.14 20.91
N ARG A 51 34.77 12.26 19.90
CA ARG A 51 35.65 12.11 18.74
C ARG A 51 35.87 13.45 18.01
N GLU A 52 34.80 14.21 17.78
CA GLU A 52 34.89 15.51 17.13
C GLU A 52 35.71 16.54 17.96
N VAL A 53 35.54 16.55 19.28
CA VAL A 53 36.34 17.40 20.17
C VAL A 53 37.79 16.97 20.18
N ALA A 54 38.06 15.67 20.25
CA ALA A 54 39.39 15.08 20.27
C ALA A 54 40.15 15.36 18.99
N SER A 55 39.54 15.17 17.82
CA SER A 55 40.13 15.36 16.51
C SER A 55 40.50 16.83 16.21
N HIS A 56 39.75 17.80 16.77
CA HIS A 56 39.95 19.22 16.50
C HIS A 56 40.61 19.98 17.65
N GLY A 57 40.80 19.35 18.80
CA GLY A 57 41.30 20.01 20.00
C GLY A 57 40.48 21.21 20.47
N SER A 58 39.19 21.30 20.06
CA SER A 58 38.38 22.49 20.25
C SER A 58 36.89 22.19 20.36
N PHE A 59 36.30 22.51 21.51
CA PHE A 59 34.86 22.44 21.71
C PHE A 59 34.04 23.33 20.76
N SER A 60 34.62 24.50 20.38
CA SER A 60 33.91 25.43 19.49
C SER A 60 33.90 24.94 18.04
N GLN A 61 34.96 24.29 17.58
CA GLN A 61 35.02 23.70 16.23
C GLN A 61 34.11 22.48 16.16
N ALA A 62 34.14 21.58 17.15
CA ALA A 62 33.25 20.44 17.24
C ALA A 62 31.76 20.87 17.25
N ALA A 63 31.44 21.93 17.99
CA ALA A 63 30.07 22.46 18.04
C ALA A 63 29.57 22.92 16.65
N LYS A 64 30.42 23.63 15.89
CA LYS A 64 30.05 24.03 14.52
C LYS A 64 29.84 22.85 13.57
N ARG A 65 30.68 21.80 13.67
CA ARG A 65 30.57 20.63 12.78
C ARG A 65 29.37 19.76 13.10
N LEU A 66 29.00 19.68 14.38
CA LEU A 66 27.85 18.87 14.85
C LEU A 66 26.52 19.63 14.84
N ASP A 67 26.54 20.90 14.40
CA ASP A 67 25.37 21.81 14.46
C ASP A 67 24.76 21.88 15.86
N MET A 68 25.65 21.99 16.88
CA MET A 68 25.25 22.00 18.28
C MET A 68 25.80 23.31 18.97
N SER A 69 25.22 23.64 20.12
CA SER A 69 25.81 24.67 20.98
C SER A 69 27.10 24.15 21.66
N LYS A 70 28.07 25.03 21.90
CA LYS A 70 29.27 24.68 22.68
C LYS A 70 28.92 24.11 24.06
N ALA A 71 27.86 24.62 24.69
CA ALA A 71 27.37 24.13 25.98
C ALA A 71 26.88 22.67 25.87
N THR A 72 26.14 22.32 24.80
CA THR A 72 25.68 20.97 24.54
C THR A 72 26.85 20.00 24.32
N VAL A 73 27.83 20.37 23.49
CA VAL A 73 29.03 19.55 23.28
C VAL A 73 29.79 19.32 24.59
N SER A 74 29.95 20.36 25.41
CA SER A 74 30.58 20.23 26.74
C SER A 74 29.82 19.32 27.67
N LYS A 75 28.48 19.38 27.66
CA LYS A 75 27.62 18.51 28.45
C LYS A 75 27.72 17.04 27.99
N TYR A 76 27.75 16.78 26.68
CA TYR A 76 27.88 15.43 26.13
C TYR A 76 29.22 14.78 26.52
N VAL A 77 30.32 15.51 26.42
CA VAL A 77 31.62 14.99 26.83
C VAL A 77 31.65 14.75 28.35
N ALA A 78 31.12 15.67 29.16
CA ALA A 78 31.07 15.48 30.62
C ALA A 78 30.22 14.27 31.02
N GLU A 79 29.08 14.04 30.35
CA GLU A 79 28.24 12.85 30.53
C GLU A 79 28.99 11.56 30.19
N LEU A 80 29.76 11.56 29.08
CA LEU A 80 30.57 10.41 28.68
C LEU A 80 31.66 10.12 29.73
N GLU A 81 32.35 11.14 30.22
CA GLU A 81 33.38 11.03 31.29
C GLU A 81 32.74 10.46 32.58
N THR A 82 31.52 10.90 32.90
CA THR A 82 30.78 10.39 34.05
C THR A 82 30.42 8.91 33.89
N ARG A 83 29.93 8.49 32.72
CA ARG A 83 29.56 7.09 32.46
C ARG A 83 30.75 6.15 32.51
N PHE A 84 31.91 6.59 32.03
CA PHE A 84 33.13 5.78 32.08
C PHE A 84 33.90 5.90 33.41
N GLY A 85 33.54 6.86 34.24
CA GLY A 85 34.20 7.11 35.52
C GLY A 85 35.62 7.64 35.43
N VAL A 86 36.02 8.14 34.21
CA VAL A 86 37.35 8.63 33.93
C VAL A 86 37.31 9.93 33.15
N ARG A 87 38.35 10.75 33.32
CA ARG A 87 38.51 11.93 32.46
C ARG A 87 39.15 11.51 31.13
N LEU A 88 38.53 11.98 30.05
CA LEU A 88 38.99 11.74 28.68
C LEU A 88 39.76 12.90 28.10
N LEU A 89 39.48 14.12 28.58
CA LEU A 89 40.13 15.35 28.11
C LEU A 89 40.77 16.13 29.25
N ASN A 90 42.00 16.62 29.03
CA ASN A 90 42.62 17.66 29.82
C ASN A 90 42.14 19.01 29.29
N ARG A 91 41.48 19.77 30.15
CA ARG A 91 40.97 21.12 29.82
C ARG A 91 41.85 22.16 30.44
N SER A 92 42.55 22.94 29.60
CA SER A 92 43.19 24.18 30.02
C SER A 92 42.46 25.36 29.37
N THR A 93 42.69 26.56 29.87
CA THR A 93 42.11 27.78 29.26
C THR A 93 42.62 28.06 27.85
N ARG A 94 43.71 27.40 27.43
CA ARG A 94 44.39 27.64 26.15
C ARG A 94 44.33 26.44 25.18
N SER A 95 44.08 25.21 25.67
CA SER A 95 44.09 24.00 24.83
C SER A 95 43.28 22.88 25.43
N VAL A 96 42.81 22.00 24.55
CA VAL A 96 42.16 20.71 24.87
C VAL A 96 43.12 19.63 24.37
N SER A 97 43.52 18.71 25.25
CA SER A 97 44.36 17.55 24.91
C SER A 97 43.70 16.27 25.48
N LEU A 98 44.08 15.13 24.88
CA LEU A 98 43.62 13.84 25.35
C LEU A 98 44.34 13.42 26.66
N THR A 99 43.65 12.68 27.50
CA THR A 99 44.29 11.82 28.53
C THR A 99 44.63 10.48 27.91
N ASP A 100 45.40 9.62 28.63
CA ASP A 100 45.66 8.25 28.17
C ASP A 100 44.36 7.45 27.95
N ALA A 101 43.38 7.64 28.83
CA ALA A 101 42.05 7.08 28.68
C ALA A 101 41.31 7.63 27.44
N GLY A 102 41.43 8.95 27.20
CA GLY A 102 40.90 9.59 26.00
C GLY A 102 41.54 9.10 24.71
N GLN A 103 42.86 8.90 24.70
CA GLN A 103 43.59 8.33 23.58
C GLN A 103 43.08 6.91 23.27
N LEU A 104 43.01 6.07 24.31
CA LEU A 104 42.47 4.70 24.18
C LEU A 104 41.03 4.67 23.62
N LEU A 105 40.16 5.55 24.16
CA LEU A 105 38.77 5.61 23.68
C LEU A 105 38.72 6.09 22.21
N LEU A 106 39.52 7.09 21.81
CA LEU A 106 39.55 7.55 20.44
C LEU A 106 39.99 6.43 19.48
N GLU A 107 41.05 5.71 19.81
CA GLU A 107 41.56 4.58 19.00
C GLU A 107 40.52 3.44 18.84
N ARG A 108 39.82 3.10 19.93
CA ARG A 108 38.84 2.00 19.92
C ARG A 108 37.48 2.39 19.34
N SER A 109 37.04 3.63 19.55
CA SER A 109 35.75 4.09 19.07
C SER A 109 35.75 4.50 17.60
N THR A 110 36.85 4.91 17.03
CA THR A 110 36.90 5.28 15.60
C THR A 110 36.47 4.16 14.67
N PRO A 111 37.07 2.96 14.69
CA PRO A 111 36.64 1.87 13.82
C PRO A 111 35.22 1.39 14.12
N MET A 112 34.79 1.50 15.38
CA MET A 112 33.42 1.14 15.77
C MET A 112 32.39 2.10 15.13
N LEU A 113 32.61 3.41 15.18
CA LEU A 113 31.73 4.40 14.55
C LEU A 113 31.75 4.29 13.03
N GLU A 114 32.91 4.05 12.41
CA GLU A 114 33.03 3.79 10.98
C GLU A 114 32.24 2.55 10.55
N MET A 115 32.27 1.47 11.34
CA MET A 115 31.48 0.27 11.08
C MET A 115 29.97 0.56 11.18
N VAL A 116 29.53 1.38 12.14
CA VAL A 116 28.11 1.78 12.24
C VAL A 116 27.69 2.60 11.02
N GLU A 117 28.52 3.56 10.60
CA GLU A 117 28.25 4.42 9.44
C GLU A 117 28.22 3.59 8.14
N LEU A 118 29.18 2.66 7.96
CA LEU A 118 29.19 1.72 6.83
C LEU A 118 27.96 0.84 6.80
N THR A 119 27.60 0.25 7.95
CA THR A 119 26.40 -0.61 8.06
C THR A 119 25.12 0.18 7.75
N GLN A 120 25.01 1.42 8.23
CA GLN A 120 23.88 2.29 7.91
C GLN A 120 23.81 2.60 6.41
N SER A 121 24.96 2.89 5.78
CA SER A 121 25.04 3.13 4.33
C SER A 121 24.64 1.89 3.53
N GLU A 122 25.16 0.71 3.88
CA GLU A 122 24.79 -0.57 3.22
C GLU A 122 23.30 -0.88 3.37
N LEU A 123 22.72 -0.65 4.56
CA LEU A 123 21.30 -0.86 4.78
C LEU A 123 20.44 0.13 3.98
N GLN A 124 20.87 1.39 3.87
CA GLN A 124 20.19 2.40 3.04
C GLN A 124 20.28 2.05 1.56
N GLU A 125 21.42 1.60 1.08
CA GLU A 125 21.60 1.14 -0.30
C GLU A 125 20.70 -0.07 -0.59
N ARG A 126 20.71 -1.09 0.26
CA ARG A 126 19.79 -2.24 0.15
C ARG A 126 18.33 -1.83 0.22
N ALA A 127 17.97 -0.90 1.09
CA ALA A 127 16.61 -0.38 1.18
C ALA A 127 16.18 0.43 -0.05
N SER A 128 17.13 0.97 -0.82
CA SER A 128 16.87 1.72 -2.06
C SER A 128 16.82 0.83 -3.31
N GLN A 129 17.47 -0.33 -3.30
CA GLN A 129 17.44 -1.27 -4.41
C GLN A 129 16.19 -2.14 -4.36
N PRO A 130 15.35 -2.12 -5.43
CA PRO A 130 14.18 -2.97 -5.50
C PRO A 130 14.55 -4.44 -5.51
N SER A 131 14.20 -5.16 -4.46
CA SER A 131 14.50 -6.60 -4.31
C SER A 131 13.45 -7.31 -3.45
N GLY A 132 13.47 -8.64 -3.47
CA GLY A 132 12.59 -9.47 -2.66
C GLY A 132 11.26 -9.81 -3.33
N ARG A 133 10.33 -10.39 -2.56
CA ARG A 133 9.05 -10.86 -3.09
C ARG A 133 7.99 -9.78 -3.01
N LEU A 134 7.35 -9.50 -4.15
CA LEU A 134 6.23 -8.58 -4.30
C LEU A 134 4.94 -9.35 -4.60
N ARG A 135 3.95 -9.26 -3.72
CA ARG A 135 2.65 -9.92 -3.83
C ARG A 135 1.63 -8.93 -4.36
N ILE A 136 1.11 -9.22 -5.55
CA ILE A 136 0.17 -8.36 -6.28
C ILE A 136 -1.17 -9.07 -6.38
N SER A 137 -2.26 -8.39 -6.02
CA SER A 137 -3.62 -8.79 -6.36
C SER A 137 -4.12 -7.96 -7.53
N ALA A 138 -4.79 -8.58 -8.50
CA ALA A 138 -5.35 -7.88 -9.66
C ALA A 138 -6.64 -8.57 -10.14
N PRO A 139 -7.55 -7.86 -10.83
CA PRO A 139 -8.72 -8.45 -11.46
C PRO A 139 -8.36 -9.56 -12.45
N HIS A 140 -9.19 -10.61 -12.55
CA HIS A 140 -8.97 -11.72 -13.49
C HIS A 140 -8.74 -11.25 -14.93
N GLY A 141 -9.47 -10.23 -15.39
CA GLY A 141 -9.30 -9.68 -16.73
C GLY A 141 -7.92 -9.07 -17.00
N MET A 142 -7.12 -8.78 -15.99
CA MET A 142 -5.73 -8.32 -16.15
C MET A 142 -4.74 -9.48 -16.34
N GLY A 143 -5.17 -10.73 -16.11
CA GLY A 143 -4.31 -11.90 -16.31
C GLY A 143 -4.01 -12.20 -17.78
N SER A 144 -4.74 -11.58 -18.71
CA SER A 144 -4.52 -11.66 -20.15
C SER A 144 -4.29 -10.25 -20.71
N GLY A 145 -3.67 -10.15 -21.89
CA GLY A 145 -3.43 -8.88 -22.55
C GLY A 145 -2.10 -8.20 -22.15
N GLU A 146 -2.12 -6.91 -21.90
CA GLU A 146 -0.92 -6.07 -21.78
C GLU A 146 -0.23 -6.20 -20.41
N PHE A 147 -0.98 -6.45 -19.34
CA PHE A 147 -0.45 -6.43 -17.98
C PHE A 147 0.64 -7.48 -17.71
N PRO A 148 0.53 -8.76 -18.15
CA PRO A 148 1.64 -9.72 -18.02
C PRO A 148 2.91 -9.28 -18.73
N ASN A 149 2.80 -8.60 -19.88
CA ASN A 149 3.95 -8.05 -20.58
C ASN A 149 4.61 -6.92 -19.79
N LEU A 150 3.82 -6.06 -19.14
CA LEU A 150 4.33 -5.03 -18.23
C LEU A 150 5.07 -5.63 -17.04
N LEU A 151 4.56 -6.74 -16.47
CA LEU A 151 5.25 -7.44 -15.39
C LEU A 151 6.56 -8.09 -15.86
N ALA A 152 6.58 -8.65 -17.08
CA ALA A 152 7.80 -9.19 -17.67
C ALA A 152 8.86 -8.10 -17.88
N ASP A 153 8.45 -6.92 -18.37
CA ASP A 153 9.34 -5.77 -18.50
C ASP A 153 9.83 -5.29 -17.14
N PHE A 154 8.95 -5.21 -16.15
CA PHE A 154 9.33 -4.83 -14.78
C PHE A 154 10.38 -5.79 -14.18
N MET A 155 10.20 -7.11 -14.28
CA MET A 155 11.17 -8.10 -13.81
C MET A 155 12.50 -8.03 -14.57
N ARG A 156 12.50 -7.58 -15.82
CA ARG A 156 13.75 -7.37 -16.58
C ARG A 156 14.51 -6.14 -16.06
N TYR A 157 13.81 -5.08 -15.65
CA TYR A 157 14.44 -3.90 -15.05
C TYR A 157 14.91 -4.14 -13.61
N TYR A 158 14.23 -5.03 -12.87
CA TYR A 158 14.50 -5.32 -11.46
C TYR A 158 14.64 -6.83 -11.24
N PRO A 159 15.79 -7.40 -11.63
CA PRO A 159 16.00 -8.86 -11.62
C PRO A 159 15.95 -9.50 -10.24
N ASP A 160 16.21 -8.72 -9.17
CA ASP A 160 16.18 -9.18 -7.79
C ASP A 160 14.76 -9.17 -7.19
N VAL A 161 13.74 -8.74 -7.95
CA VAL A 161 12.34 -8.77 -7.53
C VAL A 161 11.67 -10.03 -8.06
N THR A 162 11.02 -10.77 -7.16
CA THR A 162 10.15 -11.89 -7.51
C THR A 162 8.69 -11.49 -7.36
N ILE A 163 7.83 -11.84 -8.32
CA ILE A 163 6.40 -11.49 -8.30
C ILE A 163 5.56 -12.71 -7.93
N SER A 164 4.60 -12.52 -7.03
CA SER A 164 3.49 -13.43 -6.78
C SER A 164 2.20 -12.74 -7.17
N LEU A 165 1.62 -13.13 -8.29
CA LEU A 165 0.39 -12.54 -8.82
C LEU A 165 -0.82 -13.40 -8.42
N GLN A 166 -1.78 -12.81 -7.73
CA GLN A 166 -3.08 -13.38 -7.43
C GLN A 166 -4.15 -12.69 -8.27
N LEU A 167 -4.87 -13.45 -9.08
CA LEU A 167 -5.98 -12.92 -9.87
C LEU A 167 -7.30 -13.18 -9.15
N THR A 168 -8.04 -12.11 -8.87
CA THR A 168 -9.34 -12.20 -8.20
C THR A 168 -10.19 -10.95 -8.44
N ASN A 169 -11.52 -11.14 -8.52
CA ASN A 169 -12.46 -10.01 -8.60
C ASN A 169 -13.13 -9.70 -7.25
N ARG A 170 -12.82 -10.47 -6.18
CA ARG A 170 -13.27 -10.15 -4.84
C ARG A 170 -12.38 -9.07 -4.22
N THR A 171 -12.91 -8.33 -3.28
CA THR A 171 -12.11 -7.45 -2.42
C THR A 171 -11.22 -8.33 -1.53
N VAL A 172 -9.93 -8.00 -1.45
CA VAL A 172 -8.94 -8.71 -0.62
C VAL A 172 -8.60 -7.89 0.62
N ASP A 173 -8.42 -8.57 1.76
CA ASP A 173 -7.78 -7.94 2.91
C ASP A 173 -6.26 -7.99 2.73
N LEU A 174 -5.67 -6.82 2.44
CA LEU A 174 -4.23 -6.73 2.16
C LEU A 174 -3.36 -7.13 3.36
N ALA A 175 -3.86 -6.91 4.58
CA ALA A 175 -3.12 -7.20 5.79
C ALA A 175 -3.14 -8.68 6.12
N GLU A 176 -4.33 -9.31 6.09
CA GLU A 176 -4.53 -10.71 6.41
C GLU A 176 -3.94 -11.64 5.34
N GLU A 177 -4.14 -11.29 4.06
CA GLU A 177 -3.65 -12.11 2.94
C GLU A 177 -2.18 -11.84 2.59
N GLY A 178 -1.57 -10.85 3.25
CA GLY A 178 -0.17 -10.49 3.04
C GLY A 178 0.12 -9.91 1.65
N ILE A 179 -0.87 -9.28 1.02
CA ILE A 179 -0.75 -8.62 -0.27
C ILE A 179 -0.04 -7.27 -0.10
N ASP A 180 0.91 -6.97 -0.98
CA ASP A 180 1.65 -5.71 -0.94
C ASP A 180 0.90 -4.58 -1.68
N VAL A 181 0.23 -4.93 -2.78
CA VAL A 181 -0.57 -4.01 -3.58
C VAL A 181 -1.73 -4.73 -4.28
N GLU A 182 -2.88 -4.09 -4.27
CA GLU A 182 -4.05 -4.50 -5.06
C GLU A 182 -4.25 -3.51 -6.21
N LEU A 183 -4.32 -4.03 -7.44
CA LEU A 183 -4.81 -3.28 -8.60
C LEU A 183 -6.31 -3.50 -8.71
N ARG A 184 -7.09 -2.43 -8.76
CA ARG A 184 -8.55 -2.53 -8.84
C ARG A 184 -9.17 -1.39 -9.64
N SER A 185 -10.34 -1.67 -10.20
CA SER A 185 -11.15 -0.67 -10.89
C SER A 185 -12.24 -0.15 -9.96
N GLY A 186 -12.51 1.15 -10.04
CA GLY A 186 -13.57 1.79 -9.26
C GLY A 186 -13.11 2.34 -7.91
N PRO A 187 -14.06 2.74 -7.05
CA PRO A 187 -13.75 3.38 -5.78
C PRO A 187 -13.09 2.42 -4.79
N VAL A 188 -12.20 2.95 -3.98
CA VAL A 188 -11.59 2.28 -2.83
C VAL A 188 -12.12 2.98 -1.58
N GLU A 189 -12.91 2.29 -0.78
CA GLU A 189 -13.61 2.88 0.37
C GLU A 189 -12.84 2.70 1.69
N ASP A 190 -11.79 1.85 1.71
CA ASP A 190 -10.99 1.61 2.91
C ASP A 190 -10.05 2.79 3.19
N ALA A 191 -10.33 3.52 4.27
CA ALA A 191 -9.55 4.69 4.72
C ALA A 191 -8.12 4.34 5.19
N ASN A 192 -7.81 3.08 5.44
CA ASN A 192 -6.46 2.63 5.85
C ASN A 192 -5.54 2.40 4.66
N LEU A 193 -6.06 2.46 3.43
CA LEU A 193 -5.30 2.23 2.22
C LEU A 193 -4.86 3.55 1.58
N ILE A 194 -3.63 3.57 1.10
CA ILE A 194 -3.17 4.60 0.17
C ILE A 194 -3.61 4.16 -1.22
N VAL A 195 -4.25 5.08 -1.94
CA VAL A 195 -4.76 4.85 -3.30
C VAL A 195 -4.03 5.72 -4.30
N ARG A 196 -3.37 5.10 -5.26
CA ARG A 196 -2.71 5.78 -6.37
C ARG A 196 -3.47 5.49 -7.68
N LYS A 197 -4.05 6.51 -8.27
CA LYS A 197 -4.72 6.42 -9.57
C LYS A 197 -3.67 6.20 -10.66
N LEU A 198 -3.84 5.15 -11.48
CA LEU A 198 -2.92 4.77 -12.54
C LEU A 198 -3.43 5.19 -13.91
N ARG A 199 -4.63 4.75 -14.30
CA ARG A 199 -5.19 4.98 -15.63
C ARG A 199 -6.69 5.18 -15.58
N LEU A 200 -7.20 6.11 -16.36
CA LEU A 200 -8.64 6.23 -16.61
C LEU A 200 -9.08 5.05 -17.49
N MET A 201 -10.14 4.37 -17.08
CA MET A 201 -10.69 3.22 -17.80
C MET A 201 -11.90 3.65 -18.61
N ASN A 202 -11.87 3.44 -19.90
CA ASN A 202 -13.01 3.66 -20.76
C ASN A 202 -13.90 2.41 -20.75
N MET A 203 -15.18 2.59 -20.46
CA MET A 203 -16.19 1.55 -20.56
C MET A 203 -16.80 1.58 -21.96
N VAL A 204 -17.06 0.42 -22.54
CA VAL A 204 -17.61 0.28 -23.89
C VAL A 204 -18.83 -0.61 -23.90
N VAL A 205 -19.92 -0.10 -24.46
CA VAL A 205 -21.11 -0.91 -24.81
C VAL A 205 -20.89 -1.46 -26.18
N CYS A 206 -20.91 -2.77 -26.34
CA CYS A 206 -20.73 -3.40 -27.66
C CYS A 206 -21.49 -4.74 -27.78
N ALA A 207 -21.73 -5.14 -29.00
CA ALA A 207 -22.24 -6.45 -29.36
C ALA A 207 -21.75 -6.85 -30.75
N SER A 208 -21.98 -8.09 -31.18
CA SER A 208 -21.59 -8.55 -32.51
C SER A 208 -22.40 -7.87 -33.64
N PRO A 209 -21.84 -7.76 -34.85
CA PRO A 209 -22.57 -7.24 -35.99
C PRO A 209 -23.90 -7.97 -36.27
N VAL A 210 -23.92 -9.29 -36.02
CA VAL A 210 -25.14 -10.12 -36.19
C VAL A 210 -26.23 -9.70 -35.19
N TYR A 211 -25.86 -9.42 -33.97
CA TYR A 211 -26.81 -8.93 -32.95
C TYR A 211 -27.41 -7.59 -33.37
N TRP A 212 -26.57 -6.62 -33.75
CA TRP A 212 -27.05 -5.30 -34.15
C TRP A 212 -27.89 -5.32 -35.42
N LYS A 213 -27.57 -6.19 -36.37
CA LYS A 213 -28.40 -6.38 -37.58
C LYS A 213 -29.81 -6.85 -37.24
N LYS A 214 -29.95 -7.70 -36.25
CA LYS A 214 -31.23 -8.30 -35.84
C LYS A 214 -32.05 -7.40 -34.93
N HIS A 215 -31.42 -6.69 -34.02
CA HIS A 215 -32.09 -5.97 -32.94
C HIS A 215 -32.04 -4.44 -33.05
N GLY A 216 -31.29 -3.91 -34.03
CA GLY A 216 -30.98 -2.48 -34.13
C GLY A 216 -29.88 -2.03 -33.18
N LYS A 217 -29.33 -0.84 -33.44
CA LYS A 217 -28.38 -0.20 -32.52
C LYS A 217 -29.12 0.81 -31.65
N PRO A 218 -28.86 0.86 -30.32
CA PRO A 218 -29.43 1.89 -29.47
C PRO A 218 -28.83 3.27 -29.81
N GLU A 219 -29.66 4.30 -29.83
CA GLU A 219 -29.23 5.70 -30.02
C GLU A 219 -29.03 6.41 -28.68
N HIS A 220 -29.70 5.93 -27.64
CA HIS A 220 -29.59 6.45 -26.30
C HIS A 220 -29.44 5.31 -25.26
N PRO A 221 -28.72 5.51 -24.14
CA PRO A 221 -28.53 4.45 -23.14
C PRO A 221 -29.81 3.82 -22.62
N ARG A 222 -30.90 4.56 -22.53
CA ARG A 222 -32.22 4.04 -22.10
C ARG A 222 -32.79 2.96 -23.01
N ASP A 223 -32.39 2.93 -24.29
CA ASP A 223 -32.84 1.94 -25.26
C ASP A 223 -32.31 0.53 -24.90
N LEU A 224 -31.22 0.48 -24.11
CA LEU A 224 -30.65 -0.79 -23.63
C LEU A 224 -31.60 -1.62 -22.78
N SER A 225 -32.64 -0.99 -22.21
CA SER A 225 -33.70 -1.70 -21.48
C SER A 225 -34.48 -2.69 -22.36
N SER A 226 -34.50 -2.49 -23.68
CA SER A 226 -35.13 -3.36 -24.67
C SER A 226 -34.18 -4.42 -25.23
N HIS A 227 -32.86 -4.36 -24.92
CA HIS A 227 -31.88 -5.31 -25.37
C HIS A 227 -31.58 -6.40 -24.34
N GLU A 228 -31.13 -7.57 -24.81
CA GLU A 228 -30.63 -8.62 -23.95
C GLU A 228 -29.23 -8.25 -23.49
N ALA A 229 -29.03 -8.08 -22.18
CA ALA A 229 -27.73 -7.75 -21.60
C ALA A 229 -27.00 -9.02 -21.14
N LEU A 230 -25.68 -9.03 -21.33
CA LEU A 230 -24.78 -10.00 -20.71
C LEU A 230 -23.99 -9.25 -19.65
N THR A 231 -24.29 -9.53 -18.37
CA THR A 231 -23.90 -8.66 -17.26
C THR A 231 -22.71 -9.20 -16.50
N PHE A 232 -21.82 -8.29 -16.15
CA PHE A 232 -20.73 -8.54 -15.22
C PHE A 232 -21.23 -8.20 -13.82
N SER A 233 -21.45 -9.20 -12.98
CA SER A 233 -21.98 -9.03 -11.63
C SER A 233 -21.18 -9.83 -10.62
N LEU A 234 -20.88 -9.24 -9.48
CA LEU A 234 -20.22 -9.90 -8.37
C LEU A 234 -21.22 -10.38 -7.30
N LEU A 235 -22.49 -9.97 -7.33
CA LEU A 235 -23.39 -10.13 -6.19
C LEU A 235 -24.86 -10.42 -6.50
N GLY A 236 -25.24 -10.80 -7.73
CA GLY A 236 -26.63 -11.19 -8.04
C GLY A 236 -27.69 -10.09 -7.85
N GLN A 237 -27.30 -8.83 -7.82
CA GLN A 237 -28.21 -7.68 -7.80
C GLN A 237 -28.76 -7.41 -9.19
N GLN A 238 -29.93 -6.75 -9.28
CA GLN A 238 -30.43 -6.30 -10.58
C GLN A 238 -29.37 -5.40 -11.24
N PRO A 239 -28.89 -5.77 -12.42
CA PRO A 239 -27.79 -5.04 -13.04
C PRO A 239 -28.26 -3.68 -13.54
N VAL A 240 -27.54 -2.65 -13.10
CA VAL A 240 -27.73 -1.26 -13.52
C VAL A 240 -26.44 -0.83 -14.21
N TRP A 241 -26.54 -0.42 -15.47
CA TRP A 241 -25.42 0.15 -16.19
C TRP A 241 -25.41 1.66 -16.03
N ARG A 242 -24.25 2.21 -15.70
CA ARG A 242 -24.09 3.64 -15.40
C ARG A 242 -23.40 4.36 -16.54
N PHE A 243 -24.00 5.43 -16.99
CA PHE A 243 -23.56 6.30 -18.08
C PHE A 243 -23.37 7.74 -17.60
N ASP A 244 -22.83 8.58 -18.49
CA ASP A 244 -22.75 10.01 -18.35
C ASP A 244 -23.52 10.66 -19.51
N ASP A 245 -24.61 11.33 -19.20
CA ASP A 245 -25.39 12.11 -20.19
C ASP A 245 -25.07 13.58 -20.02
N ASN A 246 -24.08 14.08 -20.76
CA ASN A 246 -23.62 15.46 -20.76
C ASN A 246 -23.27 15.98 -19.33
N GLY A 247 -22.54 15.17 -18.54
CA GLY A 247 -22.16 15.49 -17.17
C GLY A 247 -23.20 15.11 -16.12
N THR A 248 -24.34 14.53 -16.53
CA THR A 248 -25.37 14.05 -15.63
C THR A 248 -25.30 12.52 -15.53
N PRO A 249 -25.10 11.96 -14.33
CA PRO A 249 -25.13 10.50 -14.15
C PRO A 249 -26.46 9.90 -14.58
N LEU A 250 -26.43 8.88 -15.40
CA LEU A 250 -27.62 8.18 -15.90
C LEU A 250 -27.50 6.69 -15.57
N ASP A 251 -28.36 6.20 -14.69
CA ASP A 251 -28.47 4.80 -14.33
C ASP A 251 -29.54 4.12 -15.20
N VAL A 252 -29.16 3.04 -15.91
CA VAL A 252 -30.01 2.29 -16.82
C VAL A 252 -30.14 0.86 -16.33
N PRO A 253 -31.30 0.44 -15.82
CA PRO A 253 -31.57 -0.94 -15.52
C PRO A 253 -31.60 -1.76 -16.81
N VAL A 254 -30.91 -2.90 -16.83
CA VAL A 254 -30.84 -3.77 -18.00
C VAL A 254 -31.39 -5.16 -17.68
N LYS A 255 -31.90 -5.83 -18.71
CA LYS A 255 -32.41 -7.20 -18.58
C LYS A 255 -31.26 -8.19 -18.81
N SER A 256 -30.77 -8.77 -17.72
CA SER A 256 -29.69 -9.76 -17.80
C SER A 256 -30.22 -11.08 -18.36
N ARG A 257 -29.61 -11.52 -19.45
CA ARG A 257 -29.81 -12.84 -20.01
C ARG A 257 -28.77 -13.86 -19.52
N MET A 258 -27.56 -13.37 -19.25
CA MET A 258 -26.46 -14.12 -18.64
C MET A 258 -25.73 -13.21 -17.69
N ASP A 259 -25.42 -13.73 -16.51
CA ASP A 259 -24.63 -13.08 -15.50
C ASP A 259 -23.35 -13.86 -15.24
N CYS A 260 -22.21 -13.17 -15.14
CA CYS A 260 -20.91 -13.79 -14.94
C CYS A 260 -19.98 -12.88 -14.15
N THR A 261 -19.15 -13.47 -13.30
CA THR A 261 -18.12 -12.76 -12.51
C THR A 261 -16.85 -12.46 -13.31
N GLU A 262 -16.80 -12.84 -14.58
CA GLU A 262 -15.67 -12.60 -15.48
C GLU A 262 -16.09 -12.09 -16.86
N GLY A 263 -15.24 -11.23 -17.47
CA GLY A 263 -15.54 -10.65 -18.77
C GLY A 263 -15.38 -11.60 -19.94
N ALA A 264 -14.41 -12.51 -19.90
CA ALA A 264 -14.06 -13.35 -21.05
C ALA A 264 -15.24 -14.26 -21.51
N PRO A 265 -15.99 -14.93 -20.65
CA PRO A 265 -17.20 -15.67 -21.09
C PRO A 265 -18.26 -14.77 -21.70
N LEU A 266 -18.48 -13.55 -21.16
CA LEU A 266 -19.45 -12.59 -21.67
C LEU A 266 -19.08 -12.14 -23.08
N ILE A 267 -17.80 -11.85 -23.33
CA ILE A 267 -17.28 -11.47 -24.66
C ILE A 267 -17.57 -12.58 -25.68
N ARG A 268 -17.26 -13.84 -25.33
CA ARG A 268 -17.52 -14.98 -26.21
C ARG A 268 -18.98 -15.13 -26.55
N VAL A 269 -19.88 -15.02 -25.58
CA VAL A 269 -21.32 -15.11 -25.78
C VAL A 269 -21.85 -13.93 -26.61
N ALA A 270 -21.33 -12.72 -26.39
CA ALA A 270 -21.66 -11.54 -27.19
C ALA A 270 -21.26 -11.69 -28.67
N MET A 271 -20.09 -12.25 -28.94
CA MET A 271 -19.61 -12.52 -30.32
C MET A 271 -20.54 -13.49 -31.08
N HIS A 272 -21.17 -14.42 -30.36
CA HIS A 272 -22.19 -15.31 -30.93
C HIS A 272 -23.58 -14.67 -31.09
N GLY A 273 -23.73 -13.39 -30.82
CA GLY A 273 -24.97 -12.64 -31.07
C GLY A 273 -26.06 -12.83 -30.02
N PHE A 274 -25.71 -13.20 -28.79
CA PHE A 274 -26.67 -13.45 -27.73
C PHE A 274 -27.05 -12.23 -26.87
N GLY A 275 -26.31 -11.12 -27.02
CA GLY A 275 -26.60 -9.94 -26.23
C GLY A 275 -25.54 -8.84 -26.31
N VAL A 276 -25.75 -7.80 -25.53
CA VAL A 276 -24.91 -6.61 -25.40
C VAL A 276 -24.08 -6.76 -24.14
N ILE A 277 -22.81 -6.35 -24.21
CA ILE A 277 -21.89 -6.25 -23.06
C ILE A 277 -21.51 -4.80 -22.78
N TYR A 278 -21.22 -4.47 -21.53
CA TYR A 278 -20.69 -3.21 -21.08
C TYR A 278 -19.46 -3.48 -20.22
N LEU A 279 -18.29 -3.40 -20.84
CA LEU A 279 -17.01 -3.81 -20.23
C LEU A 279 -15.92 -2.76 -20.46
N PRO A 280 -14.83 -2.78 -19.66
CA PRO A 280 -13.65 -1.97 -19.93
C PRO A 280 -13.09 -2.23 -21.33
N SER A 281 -12.74 -1.14 -22.04
CA SER A 281 -12.21 -1.21 -23.40
C SER A 281 -11.00 -2.13 -23.54
N ILE A 282 -10.14 -2.18 -22.52
CA ILE A 282 -8.96 -3.05 -22.49
C ILE A 282 -9.27 -4.53 -22.69
N LEU A 283 -10.47 -4.98 -22.31
CA LEU A 283 -10.90 -6.38 -22.46
C LEU A 283 -11.47 -6.69 -23.86
N VAL A 284 -11.99 -5.68 -24.53
CA VAL A 284 -12.72 -5.86 -25.81
C VAL A 284 -11.98 -5.25 -26.99
N GLN A 285 -10.89 -4.49 -26.79
CA GLN A 285 -10.22 -3.71 -27.81
C GLN A 285 -9.81 -4.56 -29.03
N SER A 286 -9.19 -5.70 -28.81
CA SER A 286 -8.81 -6.60 -29.89
C SER A 286 -10.01 -7.04 -30.74
N HIS A 287 -11.15 -7.33 -30.11
CA HIS A 287 -12.38 -7.72 -30.80
C HIS A 287 -13.05 -6.57 -31.55
N LEU A 288 -12.88 -5.32 -31.03
CA LEU A 288 -13.33 -4.11 -31.73
C LEU A 288 -12.48 -3.85 -32.97
N ASP A 289 -11.15 -3.97 -32.85
CA ASP A 289 -10.20 -3.75 -33.95
C ASP A 289 -10.39 -4.76 -35.12
N HIS A 290 -10.80 -5.99 -34.78
CA HIS A 290 -11.11 -7.02 -35.79
C HIS A 290 -12.56 -6.97 -36.29
N GLY A 291 -13.39 -6.07 -35.76
CA GLY A 291 -14.81 -5.95 -36.14
C GLY A 291 -15.71 -7.09 -35.67
N GLU A 292 -15.22 -7.93 -34.75
CA GLU A 292 -15.98 -9.02 -34.15
C GLU A 292 -17.06 -8.48 -33.19
N LEU A 293 -16.77 -7.33 -32.57
CA LEU A 293 -17.69 -6.53 -31.77
C LEU A 293 -17.76 -5.11 -32.35
N VAL A 294 -18.93 -4.50 -32.28
CA VAL A 294 -19.17 -3.12 -32.76
C VAL A 294 -19.63 -2.27 -31.59
N PRO A 295 -18.93 -1.19 -31.27
CA PRO A 295 -19.25 -0.32 -30.16
C PRO A 295 -20.43 0.60 -30.51
N VAL A 296 -21.15 1.00 -29.47
CA VAL A 296 -22.25 1.98 -29.53
C VAL A 296 -22.20 2.89 -28.31
N LEU A 297 -22.92 4.01 -28.30
CA LEU A 297 -23.11 4.93 -27.16
C LEU A 297 -21.80 5.47 -26.57
N GLN A 298 -20.78 5.68 -27.40
CA GLN A 298 -19.45 6.09 -26.93
C GLN A 298 -19.48 7.48 -26.26
N ASP A 299 -20.36 8.38 -26.68
CA ASP A 299 -20.50 9.72 -26.13
C ASP A 299 -21.04 9.71 -24.70
N TYR A 300 -21.71 8.63 -24.30
CA TYR A 300 -22.26 8.40 -22.97
C TYR A 300 -21.31 7.63 -22.04
N ALA A 301 -20.08 7.36 -22.47
CA ALA A 301 -19.13 6.61 -21.66
C ALA A 301 -18.73 7.38 -20.39
N ARG A 302 -18.74 6.71 -19.25
CA ARG A 302 -18.27 7.29 -17.98
C ARG A 302 -16.78 7.66 -18.06
N LYS A 303 -16.44 8.81 -17.46
CA LYS A 303 -15.05 9.35 -17.41
C LYS A 303 -14.48 9.38 -15.99
N ASP A 304 -15.08 8.63 -15.07
CA ASP A 304 -14.72 8.64 -13.64
C ASP A 304 -14.20 7.30 -13.13
N MET A 305 -14.12 6.28 -13.96
CA MET A 305 -13.62 4.96 -13.58
C MET A 305 -12.10 4.90 -13.72
N TRP A 306 -11.42 4.68 -12.61
CA TRP A 306 -9.96 4.56 -12.58
C TRP A 306 -9.51 3.15 -12.28
N LEU A 307 -8.49 2.69 -12.97
CA LEU A 307 -7.60 1.65 -12.48
C LEU A 307 -6.68 2.29 -11.45
N SER A 308 -6.68 1.75 -10.25
CA SER A 308 -5.91 2.27 -9.12
C SER A 308 -5.08 1.16 -8.48
N ALA A 309 -3.95 1.55 -7.89
CA ALA A 309 -3.17 0.72 -6.98
C ALA A 309 -3.52 1.11 -5.55
N ALA A 310 -3.94 0.14 -4.74
CA ALA A 310 -4.25 0.31 -3.33
C ALA A 310 -3.26 -0.50 -2.48
N TYR A 311 -2.69 0.10 -1.43
CA TYR A 311 -1.68 -0.53 -0.59
C TYR A 311 -1.67 0.06 0.82
N LEU A 312 -1.17 -0.70 1.80
CA LEU A 312 -1.05 -0.24 3.19
C LEU A 312 0.10 0.77 3.35
N GLN A 313 -0.08 1.79 4.18
CA GLN A 313 0.93 2.81 4.43
C GLN A 313 2.27 2.22 4.89
N ARG A 314 2.26 1.20 5.75
CA ARG A 314 3.47 0.50 6.21
C ARG A 314 4.27 -0.15 5.07
N ARG A 315 3.62 -0.48 3.95
CA ARG A 315 4.26 -1.08 2.76
C ARG A 315 4.89 -0.04 1.84
N HIS A 316 4.52 1.22 1.97
CA HIS A 316 5.06 2.30 1.14
C HIS A 316 6.59 2.41 1.19
N ASN A 317 7.20 1.96 2.28
CA ASN A 317 8.67 1.96 2.44
C ASN A 317 9.37 0.84 1.65
N SER A 318 8.65 -0.15 1.11
CA SER A 318 9.24 -1.20 0.26
C SER A 318 9.77 -0.60 -1.05
N ALA A 319 11.07 -0.76 -1.32
CA ALA A 319 11.68 -0.29 -2.56
C ALA A 319 11.07 -0.97 -3.80
N ALA A 320 10.78 -2.27 -3.71
CA ALA A 320 10.13 -3.03 -4.79
C ALA A 320 8.72 -2.49 -5.10
N LEU A 321 7.93 -2.16 -4.06
CA LEU A 321 6.60 -1.58 -4.27
C LEU A 321 6.68 -0.19 -4.89
N ARG A 322 7.55 0.69 -4.39
CA ARG A 322 7.75 2.03 -4.98
C ARG A 322 8.15 1.92 -6.46
N ALA A 323 9.12 1.06 -6.77
CA ALA A 323 9.57 0.83 -8.14
C ALA A 323 8.43 0.33 -9.04
N LEU A 324 7.57 -0.60 -8.57
CA LEU A 324 6.41 -1.06 -9.33
C LEU A 324 5.42 0.09 -9.58
N LEU A 325 5.09 0.85 -8.55
CA LEU A 325 4.13 1.96 -8.66
C LEU A 325 4.62 3.03 -9.65
N ASP A 326 5.90 3.37 -9.62
CA ASP A 326 6.51 4.34 -10.53
C ASP A 326 6.61 3.79 -11.97
N PHE A 327 6.96 2.51 -12.10
CA PHE A 327 6.98 1.83 -13.39
C PHE A 327 5.59 1.80 -14.03
N LEU A 328 4.56 1.41 -13.28
CA LEU A 328 3.18 1.41 -13.77
C LEU A 328 2.70 2.82 -14.12
N GLN A 329 3.01 3.83 -13.29
CA GLN A 329 2.65 5.22 -13.58
C GLN A 329 3.26 5.71 -14.90
N THR A 330 4.51 5.34 -15.17
CA THR A 330 5.21 5.74 -16.39
C THR A 330 4.68 5.02 -17.63
N ARG A 331 4.30 3.74 -17.48
CA ARG A 331 3.90 2.89 -18.62
C ARG A 331 2.39 2.88 -18.88
N VAL A 332 1.58 3.11 -17.85
CA VAL A 332 0.11 2.99 -17.91
C VAL A 332 -0.56 4.33 -17.58
N GLY A 333 0.17 5.30 -17.05
CA GLY A 333 -0.34 6.59 -16.58
C GLY A 333 -0.96 7.48 -17.68
N PRO A 334 -1.64 8.57 -17.31
CA PRO A 334 -2.24 9.51 -18.24
C PRO A 334 -1.15 10.09 -19.16
N GLY A 335 -1.23 9.80 -20.47
CA GLY A 335 -0.25 10.26 -21.48
C GLY A 335 0.67 9.18 -22.04
N SER A 336 0.64 7.95 -21.52
CA SER A 336 1.37 6.84 -22.13
C SER A 336 0.65 6.39 -23.41
N THR A 337 1.32 6.54 -24.53
CA THR A 337 0.85 6.01 -25.82
C THR A 337 0.94 4.47 -25.78
N PRO A 338 -0.13 3.72 -26.07
CA PRO A 338 -0.03 2.27 -26.14
C PRO A 338 0.99 1.89 -27.21
N ARG A 339 2.02 1.13 -26.83
CA ARG A 339 2.92 0.50 -27.81
C ARG A 339 2.08 -0.46 -28.64
N LYS A 340 2.00 -0.23 -29.97
CA LYS A 340 1.48 -1.21 -30.89
C LYS A 340 2.31 -2.49 -30.72
N SER A 341 1.65 -3.57 -30.33
CA SER A 341 2.23 -4.91 -30.34
C SER A 341 2.58 -5.25 -31.79
N HIS A 342 3.85 -5.52 -32.02
CA HIS A 342 4.32 -6.15 -33.26
C HIS A 342 4.12 -7.65 -33.18
#